data_ac045ca825bdd9be48de0dacf8b41c20
#
_entry.id   ac045ca825bdd9be48de0dacf8b41c20
#
_cell.length_a   1.000
_cell.length_b   1.000
_cell.length_c   1.000
_cell.angle_alpha   90.00
_cell.angle_beta   90.00
_cell.angle_gamma   90.00
#
_symmetry.space_group_name_H-M   'P 1'
#
loop_
_entity.id
_entity.type
_entity.pdbx_description
1 polymer ?
#
loop_
_entity_poly.entity_id
_entity_poly.type
_entity_poly.pdbx_seq_one_letter_code
_entity_poly.pdbx_strand_id
1 'polypeptide(L)' 'MFEAFVLVCMIGDSNVCHTLKDLEGPYETKQECIVRTYEMAADLPDYMPMFQALKYKCFKDEGTSI' A
#
# COMPACT_ATOMS: atom_id res chain seq x y z
N MET A 1 9.93 -5.20 -11.66
CA MET A 1 9.58 -4.05 -10.84
C MET A 1 8.55 -4.42 -9.81
N PHE A 2 8.39 -3.60 -8.79
CA PHE A 2 7.49 -3.91 -7.68
C PHE A 2 6.45 -2.82 -7.51
N GLU A 3 5.21 -3.22 -7.23
CA GLU A 3 4.13 -2.28 -6.96
C GLU A 3 3.71 -2.39 -5.51
N ALA A 4 3.47 -1.24 -4.89
CA ALA A 4 3.17 -1.16 -3.48
C ALA A 4 1.68 -1.07 -3.23
N PHE A 5 1.19 -1.89 -2.31
CA PHE A 5 -0.21 -1.89 -1.89
C PHE A 5 -0.29 -1.91 -0.38
N VAL A 6 -1.27 -1.22 0.15
CA VAL A 6 -1.53 -1.21 1.60
C VAL A 6 -3.00 -1.52 1.82
N LEU A 7 -3.26 -2.53 2.63
CA LEU A 7 -4.63 -2.86 3.02
C LEU A 7 -4.97 -2.05 4.28
N VAL A 8 -6.03 -1.28 4.19
CA VAL A 8 -6.47 -0.46 5.31
C VAL A 8 -7.90 -0.83 5.68
N CYS A 9 -8.21 -0.78 6.95
CA CYS A 9 -9.55 -1.07 7.44
C CYS A 9 -9.97 0.01 8.42
N MET A 10 -11.28 0.24 8.49
CA MET A 10 -11.81 1.25 9.40
C MET A 10 -11.56 0.84 10.85
N ILE A 11 -11.12 1.80 11.66
CA ILE A 11 -10.94 1.57 13.09
C ILE A 11 -12.31 1.37 13.70
N GLY A 12 -12.48 0.23 14.38
CA GLY A 12 -13.76 -0.09 15.01
C GLY A 12 -14.72 -0.87 14.12
N ASP A 13 -14.40 -1.02 12.82
CA ASP A 13 -15.25 -1.82 11.93
C ASP A 13 -14.37 -2.49 10.88
N SER A 14 -13.89 -3.68 11.21
CA SER A 14 -12.97 -4.41 10.34
C SER A 14 -13.62 -4.96 9.09
N ASN A 15 -14.94 -4.78 8.93
CA ASN A 15 -15.61 -5.18 7.70
C ASN A 15 -15.48 -4.12 6.60
N VAL A 16 -15.03 -2.92 6.96
CA VAL A 16 -14.88 -1.83 5.98
C VAL A 16 -13.39 -1.69 5.70
N CYS A 17 -12.97 -2.26 4.58
CA CYS A 17 -11.55 -2.27 4.21
C CYS A 17 -11.37 -1.87 2.76
N HIS A 18 -10.22 -1.29 2.49
CA HIS A 18 -9.84 -0.88 1.13
C HIS A 18 -8.39 -1.22 0.88
N THR A 19 -8.08 -1.52 -0.36
CA THR A 19 -6.70 -1.72 -0.78
C THR A 19 -6.24 -0.46 -1.51
N LEU A 20 -5.19 0.15 -0.99
CA LEU A 20 -4.64 1.36 -1.59
C LEU A 20 -3.45 0.99 -2.44
N LYS A 21 -3.46 1.42 -3.69
CA LYS A 21 -2.36 1.20 -4.60
C LYS A 21 -1.53 2.47 -4.72
N ASP A 22 -0.21 2.31 -4.62
CA ASP A 22 0.71 3.43 -4.83
C ASP A 22 0.72 3.79 -6.31
N LEU A 23 0.48 5.05 -6.60
CA LEU A 23 0.45 5.53 -7.98
C LEU A 23 1.82 6.03 -8.46
N GLU A 24 2.79 6.13 -7.56
CA GLU A 24 4.11 6.64 -7.91
C GLU A 24 5.05 5.54 -8.37
N GLY A 25 4.75 4.29 -8.04
CA GLY A 25 5.55 3.17 -8.50
C GLY A 25 5.42 2.99 -10.01
N PRO A 26 6.00 1.94 -10.54
CA PRO A 26 6.64 0.83 -9.81
C PRO A 26 8.08 1.14 -9.38
N TYR A 27 8.62 0.29 -8.53
CA TYR A 27 9.96 0.44 -7.97
C TYR A 27 10.84 -0.68 -8.47
N GLU A 28 12.12 -0.39 -8.65
CA GLU A 28 13.06 -1.37 -9.17
C GLU A 28 13.40 -2.45 -8.16
N THR A 29 13.42 -2.11 -6.88
CA THR A 29 13.78 -3.06 -5.84
C THR A 29 12.61 -3.25 -4.88
N LYS A 30 12.58 -4.45 -4.27
CA LYS A 30 11.57 -4.74 -3.27
C LYS A 30 11.74 -3.83 -2.06
N GLN A 31 12.97 -3.49 -1.72
CA GLN A 31 13.23 -2.65 -0.56
C GLN A 31 12.63 -1.26 -0.75
N GLU A 32 12.77 -0.69 -1.93
CA GLU A 32 12.16 0.60 -2.21
C GLU A 32 10.64 0.52 -2.09
N CYS A 33 10.07 -0.57 -2.57
CA CYS A 33 8.63 -0.78 -2.48
C CYS A 33 8.19 -0.86 -1.02
N ILE A 34 8.93 -1.60 -0.19
CA ILE A 34 8.60 -1.75 1.23
C ILE A 34 8.67 -0.40 1.94
N VAL A 35 9.72 0.38 1.67
CA VAL A 35 9.84 1.71 2.27
C VAL A 35 8.64 2.56 1.90
N ARG A 36 8.20 2.47 0.65
CA ARG A 36 7.04 3.26 0.22
C ARG A 36 5.77 2.84 0.93
N THR A 37 5.59 1.54 1.20
CA THR A 37 4.39 1.11 1.93
C THR A 37 4.37 1.70 3.33
N TYR A 38 5.53 1.81 3.98
CA TYR A 38 5.59 2.43 5.29
C TYR A 38 5.28 3.92 5.22
N GLU A 39 5.74 4.59 4.17
CA GLU A 39 5.43 6.00 3.99
C GLU A 39 3.93 6.21 3.79
N MET A 40 3.30 5.34 3.00
CA MET A 40 1.86 5.42 2.79
C MET A 40 1.11 5.21 4.10
N ALA A 41 1.55 4.25 4.91
CA ALA A 41 0.93 4.00 6.20
C ALA A 41 1.11 5.17 7.16
N ALA A 42 2.28 5.80 7.13
CA ALA A 42 2.56 6.94 7.99
C ALA A 42 1.69 8.15 7.63
N ASP A 43 1.38 8.29 6.35
CA ASP A 43 0.55 9.40 5.88
C ASP A 43 -0.95 9.10 6.00
N LEU A 44 -1.30 7.85 6.28
CA LEU A 44 -2.70 7.45 6.31
C LEU A 44 -3.58 8.31 7.22
N PRO A 45 -3.15 8.66 8.43
CA PRO A 45 -3.99 9.48 9.30
C PRO A 45 -4.35 10.85 8.70
N ASP A 46 -3.52 11.35 7.78
CA ASP A 46 -3.79 12.63 7.13
C ASP A 46 -4.87 12.53 6.07
N TYR A 47 -5.00 11.36 5.46
CA TYR A 47 -5.97 11.14 4.39
C TYR A 47 -7.22 10.47 4.88
N MET A 48 -7.07 9.48 5.74
CA MET A 48 -8.15 8.62 6.19
C MET A 48 -8.01 8.38 7.69
N PRO A 49 -8.34 9.39 8.51
CA PRO A 49 -8.08 9.30 9.96
C PRO A 49 -8.86 8.19 10.66
N MET A 50 -9.94 7.70 10.04
CA MET A 50 -10.73 6.62 10.62
C MET A 50 -10.24 5.24 10.21
N PHE A 51 -9.15 5.15 9.46
CA PHE A 51 -8.63 3.89 8.96
C PHE A 51 -7.25 3.61 9.52
N GLN A 52 -6.90 2.32 9.56
CA GLN A 52 -5.57 1.90 9.97
C GLN A 52 -5.02 0.91 8.95
N ALA A 53 -3.71 0.94 8.78
CA ALA A 53 -3.04 0.02 7.87
C ALA A 53 -2.88 -1.34 8.55
N LEU A 54 -3.32 -2.40 7.90
CA LEU A 54 -3.23 -3.74 8.46
C LEU A 54 -2.21 -4.61 7.76
N LYS A 55 -2.03 -4.44 6.46
CA LYS A 55 -1.09 -5.25 5.69
C LYS A 55 -0.40 -4.40 4.65
N TYR A 56 0.85 -4.74 4.40
CA TYR A 56 1.66 -4.11 3.38
C TYR A 56 2.06 -5.18 2.38
N LYS A 57 1.90 -4.89 1.11
CA LYS A 57 2.24 -5.85 0.07
C LYS A 57 3.03 -5.20 -1.02
N CYS A 58 4.03 -5.93 -1.51
CA CYS A 58 4.79 -5.53 -2.67
C CYS A 58 4.75 -6.69 -3.65
N PHE A 59 4.09 -6.46 -4.77
CA PHE A 59 3.98 -7.48 -5.81
C PHE A 59 5.00 -7.21 -6.90
N LYS A 60 5.69 -8.24 -7.30
CA LYS A 60 6.59 -8.12 -8.43
C LYS A 60 5.76 -8.08 -9.71
N ASP A 61 5.95 -7.01 -10.46
CA ASP A 61 5.28 -6.85 -11.74
C ASP A 61 6.20 -7.43 -12.81
N GLU A 62 5.77 -8.52 -13.40
CA GLU A 62 6.53 -9.18 -14.47
C GLU A 62 6.47 -8.38 -15.75
N GLY A 63 5.66 -7.46 -15.79
CA GLY A 63 5.55 -6.60 -16.89
C GLY A 63 4.95 -7.21 -18.05
N THR A 64 4.89 -7.45 -18.39
CA THR A 64 4.62 -7.74 -19.37
C THR A 64 3.84 -7.67 -20.12
N SER A 65 3.54 -7.58 -20.27
CA SER A 65 2.83 -7.52 -20.86
C SER A 65 2.62 -7.60 -21.97
N ILE A 66 2.84 -7.83 -22.53
CA ILE A 66 2.57 -7.89 -23.65
C ILE A 66 2.07 -7.82 -24.06
#